data_1d6899552fe0a642de986fcd30e398bc
#
_entry.id   1d6899552fe0a642de986fcd30e398bc
#
_cell.length_a   1.000
_cell.length_b   1.000
_cell.length_c   1.000
_cell.angle_alpha   90.00
_cell.angle_beta   90.00
_cell.angle_gamma   90.00
#
_symmetry.space_group_name_H-M   'P 1'
#
loop_
_entity.id
_entity.type
_entity.pdbx_description
1 polymer ?
#
loop_
_entity_poly.entity_id
_entity_poly.type
_entity_poly.pdbx_seq_one_letter_code
_entity_poly.pdbx_strand_id
1 'polypeptide(L)'
;CMLYTLPGIPCIYYGDEAGLTGGRDPFNRGCYPWGSEDTDLIGFHKMLGAFRKDAEVLSDGGFYPLSSALGCVAYLRYKAGERRVACIANKNPDTIDYVLNSDMQNMHVFCGGENIGGSVSIPPETACILTD
;
A
#
# COMPACT_ATOMS: atom_id res chain seq x y z
N CYS A 1 -0.37 -3.01 0.28
CA CYS A 1 0.03 -1.61 0.48
C CYS A 1 -0.68 -0.96 1.66
N MET A 2 -2.01 -0.87 1.65
CA MET A 2 -2.77 -0.20 2.71
C MET A 2 -2.50 -0.80 4.10
N LEU A 3 -2.46 -2.13 4.24
CA LEU A 3 -2.16 -2.79 5.51
C LEU A 3 -0.85 -2.31 6.14
N TYR A 4 0.17 -2.05 5.32
CA TYR A 4 1.48 -1.63 5.78
C TYR A 4 1.62 -0.11 6.02
N THR A 5 0.70 0.71 5.51
CA THR A 5 0.81 2.17 5.56
C THR A 5 -0.25 2.85 6.44
N LEU A 6 -1.35 2.17 6.77
CA LEU A 6 -2.35 2.65 7.73
C LEU A 6 -1.78 2.77 9.16
N PRO A 7 -2.37 3.65 10.00
CA PRO A 7 -2.06 3.70 11.43
C PRO A 7 -2.33 2.36 12.12
N GLY A 8 -1.54 2.05 13.13
CA GLY A 8 -1.66 0.82 13.92
C GLY A 8 -0.57 -0.20 13.56
N ILE A 9 -0.73 -1.42 14.05
CA ILE A 9 0.20 -2.52 13.83
C ILE A 9 -0.36 -3.41 12.72
N PRO A 10 0.37 -3.62 11.61
CA PRO A 10 -0.09 -4.52 10.55
C PRO A 10 -0.17 -5.95 11.08
N CYS A 11 -1.30 -6.59 10.86
CA CYS A 11 -1.51 -7.99 11.20
C CYS A 11 -1.76 -8.77 9.90
N ILE A 12 -0.87 -9.70 9.59
CA ILE A 12 -0.97 -10.59 8.44
C ILE A 12 -1.52 -11.91 8.95
N TYR A 13 -2.62 -12.39 8.40
CA TYR A 13 -3.09 -13.73 8.70
C TYR A 13 -2.16 -14.73 8.01
N TYR A 14 -1.85 -15.85 8.69
CA TYR A 14 -0.89 -16.82 8.17
C TYR A 14 -1.31 -17.33 6.78
N GLY A 15 -0.36 -17.33 5.87
CA GLY A 15 -0.54 -17.76 4.49
C GLY A 15 -1.02 -16.68 3.53
N ASP A 16 -1.52 -15.52 3.99
CA ASP A 16 -1.86 -14.41 3.12
C ASP A 16 -0.65 -13.97 2.30
N GLU A 17 0.53 -13.94 2.94
CA GLU A 17 1.80 -13.61 2.30
C GLU A 17 2.25 -14.65 1.26
N ALA A 18 1.73 -15.86 1.34
CA ALA A 18 2.07 -16.98 0.45
C ALA A 18 0.98 -17.28 -0.58
N GLY A 19 -0.07 -16.46 -0.64
CA GLY A 19 -1.18 -16.64 -1.59
C GLY A 19 -2.16 -17.75 -1.20
N LEU A 20 -2.18 -18.17 0.08
CA LEU A 20 -3.16 -19.15 0.56
C LEU A 20 -4.57 -18.59 0.40
N THR A 21 -5.39 -19.30 -0.34
CA THR A 21 -6.80 -18.96 -0.51
C THR A 21 -7.66 -19.71 0.48
N GLY A 22 -8.72 -19.08 0.96
CA GLY A 22 -9.67 -19.67 1.87
C GLY A 22 -11.11 -19.26 1.56
N GLY A 23 -12.04 -19.97 2.13
CA GLY A 23 -13.47 -19.69 2.02
C GLY A 23 -14.10 -19.44 3.39
N ARG A 24 -15.36 -19.83 3.54
CA ARG A 24 -16.03 -19.80 4.85
C ARG A 24 -15.40 -20.80 5.82
N ASP A 25 -15.48 -20.50 7.12
CA ASP A 25 -15.07 -21.44 8.14
C ASP A 25 -15.70 -22.84 7.94
N PRO A 26 -14.96 -23.96 8.00
CA PRO A 26 -13.55 -24.09 8.40
C PRO A 26 -12.52 -24.00 7.26
N PHE A 27 -12.92 -23.72 6.03
CA PHE A 27 -12.05 -23.75 4.84
C PHE A 27 -10.99 -22.61 4.81
N ASN A 28 -11.16 -21.61 5.67
CA ASN A 28 -10.15 -20.54 5.91
C ASN A 28 -9.01 -20.99 6.83
N ARG A 29 -9.00 -22.25 7.29
CA ARG A 29 -7.97 -22.83 8.19
C ARG A 29 -7.14 -23.91 7.49
N GLY A 30 -6.86 -23.72 6.20
CA GLY A 30 -6.01 -24.59 5.42
C GLY A 30 -4.59 -24.67 5.97
N CYS A 31 -3.86 -25.74 5.65
CA CYS A 31 -2.43 -25.81 5.96
C CYS A 31 -1.65 -24.78 5.13
N TYR A 32 -0.55 -24.29 5.67
CA TYR A 32 0.37 -23.44 4.93
C TYR A 32 0.86 -24.18 3.66
N PRO A 33 0.94 -23.51 2.50
CA PRO A 33 1.19 -24.16 1.21
C PRO A 33 2.69 -24.46 0.99
N TRP A 34 3.31 -25.21 1.89
CA TRP A 34 4.74 -25.56 1.82
C TRP A 34 5.15 -26.14 0.47
N GLY A 35 6.11 -25.48 -0.20
CA GLY A 35 6.63 -25.88 -1.51
C GLY A 35 5.75 -25.45 -2.69
N SER A 36 4.68 -24.69 -2.42
CA SER A 36 3.77 -24.12 -3.44
C SER A 36 3.41 -22.67 -3.13
N GLU A 37 4.29 -22.01 -2.39
CA GLU A 37 4.11 -20.61 -1.99
C GLU A 37 4.22 -19.69 -3.21
N ASP A 38 3.41 -18.61 -3.23
CA ASP A 38 3.60 -17.49 -4.13
C ASP A 38 4.83 -16.68 -3.69
N THR A 39 5.97 -16.98 -4.31
CA THR A 39 7.25 -16.34 -3.97
C THR A 39 7.30 -14.86 -4.30
N ASP A 40 6.56 -14.40 -5.30
CA ASP A 40 6.49 -13.01 -5.70
C ASP A 40 5.69 -12.21 -4.67
N LEU A 41 4.58 -12.77 -4.21
CA LEU A 41 3.79 -12.20 -3.13
C LEU A 41 4.57 -12.14 -1.82
N ILE A 42 5.31 -13.19 -1.47
CA ILE A 42 6.24 -13.18 -0.32
C ILE A 42 7.28 -12.06 -0.46
N GLY A 43 7.87 -11.92 -1.65
CA GLY A 43 8.82 -10.86 -1.96
C GLY A 43 8.22 -9.47 -1.76
N PHE A 44 6.99 -9.28 -2.24
CA PHE A 44 6.25 -8.04 -2.09
C PHE A 44 5.96 -7.71 -0.61
N HIS A 45 5.51 -8.68 0.18
CA HIS A 45 5.29 -8.50 1.62
C HIS A 45 6.59 -8.16 2.37
N LYS A 46 7.71 -8.80 2.02
CA LYS A 46 9.03 -8.48 2.59
C LYS A 46 9.46 -7.06 2.26
N MET A 47 9.27 -6.63 1.01
CA MET A 47 9.57 -5.26 0.57
C MET A 47 8.76 -4.23 1.35
N LEU A 48 7.45 -4.43 1.49
CA LEU A 48 6.57 -3.53 2.24
C LEU A 48 6.91 -3.52 3.74
N GLY A 49 7.25 -4.67 4.32
CA GLY A 49 7.69 -4.78 5.71
C GLY A 49 8.99 -4.03 5.98
N ALA A 50 9.96 -4.15 5.08
CA ALA A 50 11.21 -3.40 5.14
C ALA A 50 10.97 -1.89 5.00
N PHE A 51 10.15 -1.49 4.04
CA PHE A 51 9.76 -0.09 3.87
C PHE A 51 9.11 0.50 5.12
N ARG A 52 8.15 -0.23 5.72
CA ARG A 52 7.50 0.21 6.95
C ARG A 52 8.48 0.34 8.12
N LYS A 53 9.41 -0.59 8.26
CA LYS A 53 10.44 -0.55 9.31
C LYS A 53 11.37 0.66 9.16
N ASP A 54 11.69 1.04 7.92
CA ASP A 54 12.55 2.15 7.59
C ASP A 54 11.83 3.52 7.64
N ALA A 55 10.52 3.55 7.42
CA ALA A 55 9.69 4.76 7.46
C ALA A 55 9.09 4.97 8.86
N GLU A 56 9.80 5.67 9.75
CA GLU A 56 9.36 5.92 11.13
C GLU A 56 7.97 6.56 11.22
N VAL A 57 7.64 7.45 10.27
CA VAL A 57 6.33 8.08 10.13
C VAL A 57 5.16 7.08 10.10
N LEU A 58 5.38 5.84 9.67
CA LEU A 58 4.35 4.81 9.65
C LEU A 58 4.07 4.20 11.02
N SER A 59 4.97 4.38 11.99
CA SER A 59 4.80 3.89 13.36
C SER A 59 3.90 4.83 14.18
N ASP A 60 4.25 6.11 14.25
CA ASP A 60 3.61 7.08 15.15
C ASP A 60 3.23 8.41 14.47
N GLY A 61 3.42 8.51 13.16
CA GLY A 61 3.06 9.70 12.39
C GLY A 61 1.55 9.93 12.31
N GLY A 62 1.18 11.18 12.05
CA GLY A 62 -0.18 11.60 11.80
C GLY A 62 -0.78 10.95 10.55
N PHE A 63 -2.10 11.01 10.47
CA PHE A 63 -2.88 10.51 9.33
C PHE A 63 -3.75 11.65 8.79
N TYR A 64 -3.65 11.89 7.51
CA TYR A 64 -4.43 12.91 6.82
C TYR A 64 -5.12 12.31 5.59
N PRO A 65 -6.45 12.25 5.54
CA PRO A 65 -7.18 11.81 4.36
C PRO A 65 -7.00 12.83 3.24
N LEU A 66 -6.68 12.35 2.05
CA LEU A 66 -6.59 13.15 0.84
C LEU A 66 -7.90 13.10 0.07
N SER A 67 -8.14 14.10 -0.79
CA SER A 67 -9.28 14.09 -1.70
C SER A 67 -9.17 12.93 -2.67
N SER A 68 -10.26 12.21 -2.85
CA SER A 68 -10.31 11.05 -3.74
C SER A 68 -11.66 10.93 -4.42
N ALA A 69 -11.66 10.38 -5.64
CA ALA A 69 -12.88 10.06 -6.39
C ALA A 69 -13.51 8.74 -5.90
N LEU A 70 -14.72 8.46 -6.37
CA LEU A 70 -15.39 7.18 -6.11
C LEU A 70 -14.51 6.00 -6.54
N GLY A 71 -14.41 4.98 -5.71
CA GLY A 71 -13.55 3.81 -5.95
C GLY A 71 -12.06 4.05 -5.70
N CYS A 72 -11.69 5.23 -5.21
CA CYS A 72 -10.32 5.55 -4.84
C CYS A 72 -10.24 5.91 -3.36
N VAL A 73 -9.19 5.48 -2.68
CA VAL A 73 -8.85 5.88 -1.30
C VAL A 73 -7.46 6.47 -1.32
N ALA A 74 -7.30 7.67 -0.76
CA ALA A 74 -6.02 8.35 -0.69
C ALA A 74 -5.79 8.96 0.70
N TYR A 75 -4.58 8.84 1.21
CA TYR A 75 -4.17 9.43 2.49
C TYR A 75 -2.66 9.67 2.55
N LEU A 76 -2.29 10.57 3.45
CA LEU A 76 -0.92 10.94 3.76
C LEU A 76 -0.59 10.59 5.21
N ARG A 77 0.58 9.99 5.42
CA ARG A 77 1.22 9.86 6.72
C ARG A 77 2.30 10.93 6.83
N TYR A 78 2.32 11.67 7.94
CA TYR A 78 3.22 12.79 8.15
C TYR A 78 3.70 12.88 9.59
N LYS A 79 4.93 13.35 9.75
CA LYS A 79 5.56 13.67 11.04
C LYS A 79 6.60 14.75 10.79
N ALA A 80 6.68 15.74 11.68
CA ALA A 80 7.64 16.83 11.52
C ALA A 80 9.08 16.29 11.55
N GLY A 81 9.89 16.66 10.55
CA GLY A 81 11.27 16.21 10.42
C GLY A 81 11.44 14.82 9.81
N GLU A 82 10.37 14.10 9.53
CA GLU A 82 10.42 12.78 8.91
C GLU A 82 9.91 12.83 7.46
N ARG A 83 10.35 11.88 6.65
CA ARG A 83 9.79 11.69 5.31
C ARG A 83 8.30 11.37 5.38
N ARG A 84 7.55 11.92 4.46
CA ARG A 84 6.11 11.62 4.34
C ARG A 84 5.90 10.37 3.50
N VAL A 85 4.77 9.72 3.73
CA VAL A 85 4.33 8.56 2.94
C VAL A 85 2.87 8.76 2.55
N ALA A 86 2.58 8.74 1.25
CA ALA A 86 1.21 8.72 0.76
C ALA A 86 0.86 7.34 0.21
N CYS A 87 -0.37 6.92 0.42
CA CYS A 87 -0.93 5.73 -0.20
C CYS A 87 -2.20 6.11 -0.94
N ILE A 88 -2.29 5.70 -2.21
CA ILE A 88 -3.42 5.94 -3.09
C ILE A 88 -3.85 4.59 -3.65
N ALA A 89 -5.02 4.12 -3.30
CA ALA A 89 -5.55 2.83 -3.73
C ALA A 89 -6.68 3.03 -4.74
N ASN A 90 -6.52 2.43 -5.91
CA ASN A 90 -7.50 2.41 -6.99
C ASN A 90 -8.25 1.08 -6.98
N LYS A 91 -9.54 1.12 -6.67
CA LYS A 91 -10.44 -0.04 -6.70
C LYS A 91 -11.29 -0.09 -8.00
N ASN A 92 -11.09 0.88 -8.90
CA ASN A 92 -11.80 0.91 -10.17
C ASN A 92 -11.25 -0.16 -11.15
N PRO A 93 -12.06 -0.60 -12.13
CA PRO A 93 -11.62 -1.51 -13.17
C PRO A 93 -10.69 -0.84 -14.22
N ASP A 94 -10.59 0.49 -14.18
CA ASP A 94 -9.79 1.28 -15.10
C ASP A 94 -8.60 1.93 -14.38
N THR A 95 -7.56 2.27 -15.14
CA THR A 95 -6.44 3.11 -14.67
C THR A 95 -6.96 4.50 -14.32
N ILE A 96 -6.49 5.05 -13.22
CA ILE A 96 -6.77 6.43 -12.81
C ILE A 96 -5.49 7.27 -12.81
N ASP A 97 -5.62 8.53 -13.18
CA ASP A 97 -4.58 9.54 -13.03
C ASP A 97 -4.92 10.41 -11.81
N TYR A 98 -4.22 10.16 -10.71
CA TYR A 98 -4.42 10.91 -9.47
C TYR A 98 -3.56 12.17 -9.47
N VAL A 99 -4.20 13.34 -9.45
CA VAL A 99 -3.52 14.64 -9.40
C VAL A 99 -2.95 14.87 -8.02
N LEU A 100 -1.63 15.05 -7.94
CA LEU A 100 -0.93 15.32 -6.69
C LEU A 100 -1.12 16.77 -6.25
N ASN A 101 -1.36 16.99 -4.96
CA ASN A 101 -1.33 18.32 -4.38
C ASN A 101 0.05 18.97 -4.58
N SER A 102 0.11 20.29 -4.58
CA SER A 102 1.34 21.03 -4.84
C SER A 102 2.51 20.66 -3.93
N ASP A 103 2.23 20.31 -2.68
CA ASP A 103 3.22 19.89 -1.69
C ASP A 103 3.68 18.44 -1.86
N MET A 104 2.99 17.65 -2.69
CA MET A 104 3.30 16.24 -2.95
C MET A 104 4.00 16.01 -4.30
N GLN A 105 4.13 17.03 -5.14
CA GLN A 105 4.67 16.89 -6.51
C GLN A 105 6.13 16.41 -6.55
N ASN A 106 6.88 16.57 -5.47
CA ASN A 106 8.26 16.10 -5.35
C ASN A 106 8.37 14.68 -4.76
N MET A 107 7.27 14.06 -4.38
CA MET A 107 7.28 12.69 -3.87
C MET A 107 7.58 11.71 -5.00
N HIS A 108 8.27 10.63 -4.66
CA HIS A 108 8.65 9.58 -5.60
C HIS A 108 7.75 8.36 -5.44
N VAL A 109 7.43 7.69 -6.54
CA VAL A 109 6.71 6.41 -6.51
C VAL A 109 7.63 5.34 -5.95
N PHE A 110 7.24 4.75 -4.83
CA PHE A 110 7.91 3.57 -4.26
C PHE A 110 7.42 2.29 -4.93
N CYS A 111 6.11 2.14 -5.15
CA CYS A 111 5.52 1.01 -5.87
C CYS A 111 4.09 1.31 -6.34
N GLY A 112 3.59 0.53 -7.29
CA GLY A 112 2.17 0.43 -7.64
C GLY A 112 1.64 1.55 -8.56
N GLY A 113 2.48 2.36 -9.15
CA GLY A 113 2.06 3.43 -10.07
C GLY A 113 3.23 4.02 -10.84
N GLU A 114 2.93 4.99 -11.70
CA GLU A 114 3.91 5.71 -12.51
C GLU A 114 3.70 7.21 -12.39
N ASN A 115 4.78 7.97 -12.15
CA ASN A 115 4.73 9.44 -12.10
C ASN A 115 4.64 10.00 -13.52
N ILE A 116 3.61 10.82 -13.77
CA ILE A 116 3.32 11.41 -15.09
C ILE A 116 3.30 12.95 -15.06
N GLY A 117 4.18 13.55 -14.25
CA GLY A 117 4.34 15.00 -14.21
C GLY A 117 3.24 15.74 -13.44
N GLY A 118 3.29 15.65 -12.11
CA GLY A 118 2.32 16.27 -11.19
C GLY A 118 1.08 15.42 -10.93
N SER A 119 0.99 14.25 -11.55
CA SER A 119 0.00 13.20 -11.30
C SER A 119 0.67 11.83 -11.22
N VAL A 120 -0.05 10.86 -10.68
CA VAL A 120 0.38 9.46 -10.65
C VAL A 120 -0.66 8.60 -11.35
N SER A 121 -0.23 7.86 -12.36
CA SER A 121 -1.05 6.88 -13.04
C SER A 121 -1.05 5.58 -12.25
N ILE A 122 -2.23 5.09 -11.87
CA ILE A 122 -2.40 3.92 -11.00
C ILE A 122 -3.28 2.90 -11.73
N PRO A 123 -2.76 1.71 -12.03
CA PRO A 123 -3.50 0.66 -12.70
C PRO A 123 -4.77 0.22 -11.94
N PRO A 124 -5.68 -0.51 -12.60
CA PRO A 124 -6.84 -1.10 -11.95
C PRO A 124 -6.48 -1.95 -10.75
N GLU A 125 -7.30 -1.94 -9.71
CA GLU A 125 -7.19 -2.76 -8.50
C GLU A 125 -5.79 -2.71 -7.83
N THR A 126 -5.08 -1.60 -8.00
CA THR A 126 -3.71 -1.39 -7.52
C THR A 126 -3.66 -0.28 -6.47
N ALA A 127 -2.70 -0.37 -5.57
CA ALA A 127 -2.37 0.72 -4.66
C ALA A 127 -0.95 1.23 -4.92
N CYS A 128 -0.81 2.53 -5.02
CA CYS A 128 0.46 3.23 -5.16
C CYS A 128 0.94 3.77 -3.81
N ILE A 129 2.21 3.60 -3.53
CA ILE A 129 2.90 4.25 -2.39
C ILE A 129 3.86 5.30 -2.95
N LEU A 130 3.76 6.51 -2.40
CA LEU A 130 4.67 7.63 -2.66
C LEU A 130 5.41 7.99 -1.38
N THR A 131 6.64 8.47 -1.52
CA THR A 131 7.45 8.95 -0.38
C THR A 131 8.35 10.11 -0.80
N ASP A 132 8.73 10.96 0.16
CA ASP A 132 9.78 11.98 -0.02
C ASP A 132 11.15 11.33 -0.28
#